data_3447154704601b6c5f28360cffbb2ad1
#
_entry.id   3447154704601b6c5f28360cffbb2ad1
#
_cell.length_a   1.000
_cell.length_b   1.000
_cell.length_c   1.000
_cell.angle_alpha   90.00
_cell.angle_beta   90.00
_cell.angle_gamma   90.00
#
_symmetry.space_group_name_H-M   'P 1'
#
loop_
_entity.id
_entity.type
_entity.pdbx_description
1 polymer ?
#
loop_
_entity_poly.entity_id
_entity_poly.type
_entity_poly.pdbx_seq_one_letter_code
_entity_poly.pdbx_strand_id
1 'polypeptide(L)'
;MANKRRPQGDGTIRKRSDGRWEARIIIGHKNDGSPMYKSAFAKTQKSALKELHHLIELYRDVDLTEECRMTLGEWLDKWLDEYMMFSLRESTIEGYRCMAEHQIKRFIGNKQVSSLTTADVQRFYNRVKKEGRAKPHPISGYELSKTMVRKVHMLLHQALDVAVKERL
;
A
#
# COMPACT_ATOMS: atom_id res chain seq x y z
N MET A 1 5.17 -26.27 36.80
CA MET A 1 4.76 -24.85 36.63
C MET A 1 3.99 -24.74 35.33
N ALA A 2 2.70 -24.39 35.38
CA ALA A 2 1.88 -24.28 34.17
C ALA A 2 2.33 -23.08 33.32
N ASN A 3 2.66 -23.36 32.07
CA ASN A 3 3.06 -22.35 31.10
C ASN A 3 1.85 -21.45 30.81
N LYS A 4 1.80 -20.27 31.40
CA LYS A 4 0.70 -19.30 31.25
C LYS A 4 0.64 -18.92 29.76
N ARG A 5 -0.42 -19.33 29.05
CA ARG A 5 -0.65 -18.94 27.67
C ARG A 5 -0.76 -17.42 27.60
N ARG A 6 -0.02 -16.80 26.67
CA ARG A 6 -0.13 -15.36 26.41
C ARG A 6 -1.53 -15.02 25.89
N PRO A 7 -2.04 -13.81 26.18
CA PRO A 7 -3.29 -13.34 25.59
C PRO A 7 -3.29 -13.42 24.05
N GLN A 8 -4.47 -13.58 23.49
CA GLN A 8 -4.64 -13.61 22.04
C GLN A 8 -4.31 -12.21 21.48
N GLY A 9 -3.35 -12.10 20.54
CA GLY A 9 -2.86 -10.84 20.00
C GLY A 9 -1.38 -10.53 20.31
N ASP A 10 -0.81 -11.07 21.39
CA ASP A 10 0.57 -10.78 21.83
C ASP A 10 1.66 -11.45 20.97
N GLY A 11 1.29 -12.10 19.86
CA GLY A 11 2.23 -12.81 19.00
C GLY A 11 2.91 -14.02 19.65
N THR A 12 3.78 -14.68 18.91
CA THR A 12 4.42 -15.93 19.31
C THR A 12 5.93 -15.86 19.06
N ILE A 13 6.71 -16.42 20.01
CA ILE A 13 8.16 -16.63 19.84
C ILE A 13 8.42 -18.13 19.93
N ARG A 14 9.13 -18.67 18.94
CA ARG A 14 9.54 -20.08 18.92
C ARG A 14 10.97 -20.24 18.44
N LYS A 15 11.65 -21.28 18.94
CA LYS A 15 12.96 -21.69 18.44
C LYS A 15 12.73 -22.62 17.25
N ARG A 16 13.38 -22.34 16.13
CA ARG A 16 13.34 -23.17 14.92
C ARG A 16 14.38 -24.29 14.97
N SER A 17 14.22 -25.28 14.10
CA SER A 17 15.18 -26.38 13.94
C SER A 17 16.56 -25.92 13.47
N ASP A 18 16.62 -24.77 12.76
CA ASP A 18 17.87 -24.14 12.31
C ASP A 18 18.60 -23.34 13.42
N GLY A 19 18.11 -23.43 14.68
CA GLY A 19 18.70 -22.77 15.84
C GLY A 19 18.33 -21.30 16.02
N ARG A 20 17.70 -20.66 15.02
CA ARG A 20 17.22 -19.27 15.10
C ARG A 20 15.90 -19.18 15.86
N TRP A 21 15.65 -18.00 16.41
CA TRP A 21 14.38 -17.66 17.03
C TRP A 21 13.50 -16.92 16.04
N GLU A 22 12.24 -17.32 15.95
CA GLU A 22 11.22 -16.68 15.14
C GLU A 22 10.22 -15.98 16.06
N ALA A 23 10.06 -14.67 15.83
CA ALA A 23 8.97 -13.87 16.38
C ALA A 23 7.87 -13.76 15.30
N ARG A 24 6.61 -14.00 15.66
CA ARG A 24 5.49 -14.02 14.70
C ARG A 24 4.25 -13.38 15.30
N ILE A 25 3.62 -12.50 14.56
CA ILE A 25 2.31 -11.91 14.86
C ILE A 25 1.30 -12.26 13.77
N ILE A 26 0.02 -12.27 14.15
CA ILE A 26 -1.09 -12.30 13.20
C ILE A 26 -1.38 -10.84 12.83
N ILE A 27 -1.38 -10.55 11.53
CA ILE A 27 -1.62 -9.21 10.99
C ILE A 27 -2.97 -9.10 10.28
N GLY A 28 -3.75 -10.16 10.22
CA GLY A 28 -5.08 -10.23 9.60
C GLY A 28 -5.46 -11.65 9.24
N HIS A 29 -6.56 -11.80 8.52
CA HIS A 29 -7.08 -13.08 8.06
C HIS A 29 -7.33 -13.00 6.55
N LYS A 30 -7.16 -14.14 5.86
CA LYS A 30 -7.52 -14.29 4.45
C LYS A 30 -9.03 -14.46 4.30
N ASN A 31 -9.56 -14.37 3.07
CA ASN A 31 -10.99 -14.61 2.78
C ASN A 31 -11.46 -16.02 3.17
N ASP A 32 -10.55 -16.99 3.26
CA ASP A 32 -10.81 -18.34 3.76
C ASP A 32 -10.80 -18.46 5.30
N GLY A 33 -10.63 -17.35 6.02
CA GLY A 33 -10.52 -17.29 7.48
C GLY A 33 -9.15 -17.70 8.04
N SER A 34 -8.19 -18.11 7.20
CA SER A 34 -6.86 -18.48 7.66
C SER A 34 -6.04 -17.26 8.08
N PRO A 35 -5.26 -17.34 9.19
CA PRO A 35 -4.51 -16.20 9.68
C PRO A 35 -3.32 -15.85 8.79
N MET A 36 -3.12 -14.57 8.55
CA MET A 36 -1.93 -14.03 7.91
C MET A 36 -0.88 -13.67 8.95
N TYR A 37 0.36 -14.10 8.71
CA TYR A 37 1.46 -13.92 9.66
C TYR A 37 2.54 -13.00 9.12
N LYS A 38 3.09 -12.17 10.02
CA LYS A 38 4.37 -11.50 9.81
C LYS A 38 5.39 -12.08 10.77
N SER A 39 6.59 -12.43 10.25
CA SER A 39 7.64 -13.04 11.04
C SER A 39 8.93 -12.25 10.94
N ALA A 40 9.67 -12.16 12.06
CA ALA A 40 11.04 -11.69 12.13
C ALA A 40 11.92 -12.78 12.76
N PHE A 41 13.19 -12.79 12.40
CA PHE A 41 14.13 -13.82 12.84
C PHE A 41 15.30 -13.20 13.60
N ALA A 42 15.71 -13.85 14.71
CA ALA A 42 16.81 -13.40 15.53
C ALA A 42 17.68 -14.56 16.00
N LYS A 43 18.93 -14.27 16.35
CA LYS A 43 19.88 -15.27 16.86
C LYS A 43 19.59 -15.66 18.31
N THR A 44 19.00 -14.77 19.11
CA THR A 44 18.72 -14.99 20.54
C THR A 44 17.23 -14.74 20.84
N GLN A 45 16.72 -15.38 21.88
CA GLN A 45 15.35 -15.19 22.37
C GLN A 45 15.08 -13.72 22.75
N LYS A 46 16.05 -13.07 23.42
CA LYS A 46 15.94 -11.66 23.83
C LYS A 46 15.82 -10.72 22.63
N SER A 47 16.59 -11.00 21.55
CA SER A 47 16.50 -10.22 20.32
C SER A 47 15.17 -10.48 19.60
N ALA A 48 14.70 -11.74 19.56
CA ALA A 48 13.40 -12.07 18.98
C ALA A 48 12.23 -11.38 19.73
N LEU A 49 12.36 -11.20 21.05
CA LEU A 49 11.37 -10.47 21.83
C LEU A 49 11.33 -8.97 21.46
N LYS A 50 12.49 -8.36 21.23
CA LYS A 50 12.57 -6.97 20.74
C LYS A 50 11.92 -6.84 19.37
N GLU A 51 12.23 -7.74 18.44
CA GLU A 51 11.61 -7.78 17.11
C GLU A 51 10.11 -8.01 17.20
N LEU A 52 9.63 -8.84 18.14
CA LEU A 52 8.20 -9.04 18.37
C LEU A 52 7.50 -7.72 18.77
N HIS A 53 8.07 -7.02 19.75
CA HIS A 53 7.50 -5.73 20.19
C HIS A 53 7.52 -4.70 19.07
N HIS A 54 8.58 -4.65 18.27
CA HIS A 54 8.65 -3.77 17.09
C HIS A 54 7.59 -4.12 16.05
N LEU A 55 7.38 -5.42 15.77
CA LEU A 55 6.30 -5.86 14.88
C LEU A 55 4.92 -5.49 15.42
N ILE A 56 4.67 -5.71 16.72
CA ILE A 56 3.39 -5.34 17.35
C ILE A 56 3.15 -3.83 17.23
N GLU A 57 4.16 -3.01 17.50
CA GLU A 57 4.06 -1.56 17.40
C GLU A 57 3.82 -1.09 15.94
N LEU A 58 4.53 -1.71 14.98
CA LEU A 58 4.41 -1.39 13.56
C LEU A 58 3.03 -1.77 12.98
N TYR A 59 2.43 -2.85 13.47
CA TYR A 59 1.17 -3.41 12.94
C TYR A 59 0.00 -3.28 13.92
N ARG A 60 0.12 -2.46 14.97
CA ARG A 60 -0.88 -2.33 16.04
C ARG A 60 -2.26 -1.91 15.54
N ASP A 61 -2.31 -1.09 14.49
CA ASP A 61 -3.53 -0.50 13.94
C ASP A 61 -3.84 -1.00 12.51
N VAL A 62 -3.15 -2.06 12.07
CA VAL A 62 -3.26 -2.57 10.70
C VAL A 62 -3.90 -3.95 10.70
N ASP A 63 -5.22 -4.00 10.59
CA ASP A 63 -5.92 -5.22 10.15
C ASP A 63 -5.70 -5.38 8.64
N LEU A 64 -4.66 -6.16 8.28
CA LEU A 64 -4.39 -6.48 6.88
C LEU A 64 -5.40 -7.52 6.40
N THR A 65 -6.51 -7.06 5.89
CA THR A 65 -7.42 -7.85 5.03
C THR A 65 -6.76 -8.07 3.66
N GLU A 66 -7.33 -8.89 2.81
CA GLU A 66 -6.83 -9.03 1.41
C GLU A 66 -6.89 -7.69 0.66
N GLU A 67 -7.79 -6.80 1.06
CA GLU A 67 -7.88 -5.43 0.56
C GLU A 67 -6.61 -4.62 0.83
N CYS A 68 -5.90 -4.86 1.94
CA CYS A 68 -4.61 -4.23 2.21
C CYS A 68 -3.46 -4.71 1.30
N ARG A 69 -3.66 -5.77 0.50
CA ARG A 69 -2.73 -6.22 -0.53
C ARG A 69 -3.00 -5.59 -1.89
N MET A 70 -4.08 -4.84 -1.99
CA MET A 70 -4.49 -4.18 -3.22
C MET A 70 -3.37 -3.29 -3.75
N THR A 71 -3.10 -3.40 -5.02
CA THR A 71 -2.17 -2.50 -5.70
C THR A 71 -2.80 -1.13 -5.88
N LEU A 72 -1.98 -0.10 -6.05
CA LEU A 72 -2.49 1.24 -6.32
C LEU A 72 -3.34 1.28 -7.59
N GLY A 73 -3.03 0.47 -8.59
CA GLY A 73 -3.80 0.37 -9.83
C GLY A 73 -5.21 -0.18 -9.58
N GLU A 74 -5.32 -1.29 -8.86
CA GLU A 74 -6.60 -1.90 -8.46
C GLU A 74 -7.41 -0.96 -7.56
N TRP A 75 -6.74 -0.29 -6.61
CA TRP A 75 -7.38 0.72 -5.77
C TRP A 75 -7.97 1.87 -6.57
N LEU A 76 -7.22 2.42 -7.53
CA LEU A 76 -7.70 3.51 -8.38
C LEU A 76 -8.94 3.12 -9.19
N ASP A 77 -9.01 1.88 -9.71
CA ASP A 77 -10.20 1.39 -10.40
C ASP A 77 -11.39 1.30 -9.45
N LYS A 78 -11.22 0.64 -8.30
CA LYS A 78 -12.24 0.53 -7.27
C LYS A 78 -12.72 1.91 -6.81
N TRP A 79 -11.80 2.83 -6.55
CA TRP A 79 -12.13 4.20 -6.13
C TRP A 79 -12.92 4.98 -7.18
N LEU A 80 -12.58 4.85 -8.46
CA LEU A 80 -13.33 5.50 -9.53
C LEU A 80 -14.73 4.91 -9.70
N ASP A 81 -14.86 3.58 -9.61
CA ASP A 81 -16.10 2.86 -9.83
C ASP A 81 -17.06 2.96 -8.65
N GLU A 82 -16.57 2.89 -7.41
CA GLU A 82 -17.41 2.84 -6.22
C GLU A 82 -17.63 4.21 -5.56
N TYR A 83 -16.60 5.08 -5.53
CA TYR A 83 -16.67 6.35 -4.80
C TYR A 83 -16.94 7.56 -5.70
N MET A 84 -16.42 7.57 -6.94
CA MET A 84 -16.54 8.73 -7.83
C MET A 84 -17.73 8.67 -8.77
N MET A 85 -18.25 7.48 -9.06
CA MET A 85 -19.33 7.26 -10.05
C MET A 85 -20.58 8.09 -9.76
N PHE A 86 -20.95 8.29 -8.50
CA PHE A 86 -22.15 9.02 -8.10
C PHE A 86 -21.92 10.52 -7.89
N SER A 87 -20.67 10.97 -7.78
CA SER A 87 -20.34 12.36 -7.44
C SER A 87 -19.87 13.20 -8.61
N LEU A 88 -19.46 12.57 -9.72
CA LEU A 88 -18.90 13.24 -10.88
C LEU A 88 -19.69 12.94 -12.17
N ARG A 89 -19.58 13.85 -13.13
CA ARG A 89 -20.11 13.62 -14.48
C ARG A 89 -19.27 12.54 -15.19
N GLU A 90 -19.93 11.74 -16.02
CA GLU A 90 -19.30 10.62 -16.75
C GLU A 90 -18.05 11.06 -17.54
N SER A 91 -18.10 12.18 -18.25
CA SER A 91 -16.94 12.73 -18.97
C SER A 91 -15.75 13.08 -18.06
N THR A 92 -16.02 13.45 -16.79
CA THR A 92 -14.97 13.71 -15.81
C THR A 92 -14.35 12.40 -15.31
N ILE A 93 -15.17 11.37 -15.08
CA ILE A 93 -14.72 10.04 -14.68
C ILE A 93 -13.85 9.42 -15.77
N GLU A 94 -14.26 9.51 -17.04
CA GLU A 94 -13.45 9.06 -18.18
C GLU A 94 -12.10 9.79 -18.25
N GLY A 95 -12.09 11.10 -18.02
CA GLY A 95 -10.85 11.89 -17.94
C GLY A 95 -9.94 11.44 -16.77
N TYR A 96 -10.53 11.11 -15.62
CA TYR A 96 -9.79 10.58 -14.47
C TYR A 96 -9.27 9.17 -14.74
N ARG A 97 -10.07 8.30 -15.36
CA ARG A 97 -9.68 6.95 -15.76
C ARG A 97 -8.50 7.00 -16.75
N CYS A 98 -8.60 7.81 -17.77
CA CYS A 98 -7.51 8.02 -18.72
C CYS A 98 -6.23 8.53 -18.04
N MET A 99 -6.36 9.47 -17.10
CA MET A 99 -5.23 10.00 -16.33
C MET A 99 -4.64 8.95 -15.39
N ALA A 100 -5.48 8.18 -14.71
CA ALA A 100 -5.03 7.07 -13.86
C ALA A 100 -4.23 6.05 -14.67
N GLU A 101 -4.74 5.64 -15.82
CA GLU A 101 -4.12 4.62 -16.69
C GLU A 101 -2.78 5.09 -17.24
N HIS A 102 -2.75 6.25 -17.85
CA HIS A 102 -1.57 6.69 -18.59
C HIS A 102 -0.50 7.37 -17.74
N GLN A 103 -0.87 8.05 -16.64
CA GLN A 103 0.06 8.81 -15.82
C GLN A 103 0.37 8.17 -14.47
N ILE A 104 -0.54 7.38 -13.87
CA ILE A 104 -0.30 6.83 -12.54
C ILE A 104 0.04 5.33 -12.60
N LYS A 105 -0.85 4.51 -13.13
CA LYS A 105 -0.68 3.05 -13.14
C LYS A 105 0.59 2.61 -13.87
N ARG A 106 0.91 3.28 -14.97
CA ARG A 106 2.14 3.04 -15.75
C ARG A 106 3.41 3.13 -14.92
N PHE A 107 3.47 3.99 -13.89
CA PHE A 107 4.69 4.27 -13.12
C PHE A 107 4.71 3.62 -11.74
N ILE A 108 3.58 3.59 -11.04
CA ILE A 108 3.49 3.11 -9.66
C ILE A 108 2.27 2.22 -9.40
N GLY A 109 1.47 1.87 -10.42
CA GLY A 109 0.25 1.09 -10.28
C GLY A 109 0.44 -0.29 -9.65
N ASN A 110 1.58 -0.93 -9.87
CA ASN A 110 1.89 -2.27 -9.34
C ASN A 110 2.34 -2.26 -7.86
N LYS A 111 2.53 -1.08 -7.24
CA LYS A 111 2.86 -1.00 -5.81
C LYS A 111 1.62 -1.23 -4.97
N GLN A 112 1.77 -1.99 -3.89
CA GLN A 112 0.72 -2.14 -2.88
C GLN A 112 0.49 -0.80 -2.18
N VAL A 113 -0.79 -0.44 -1.96
CA VAL A 113 -1.17 0.81 -1.29
C VAL A 113 -0.53 0.90 0.08
N SER A 114 -0.60 -0.18 0.88
CA SER A 114 0.00 -0.27 2.21
C SER A 114 1.53 -0.11 2.25
N SER A 115 2.22 -0.28 1.13
CA SER A 115 3.69 -0.16 1.03
C SER A 115 4.16 1.17 0.42
N LEU A 116 3.22 2.06 0.05
CA LEU A 116 3.55 3.35 -0.54
C LEU A 116 4.20 4.28 0.49
N THR A 117 5.40 4.76 0.15
CA THR A 117 6.10 5.77 0.95
C THR A 117 6.03 7.15 0.28
N THR A 118 6.18 8.21 1.09
CA THR A 118 6.31 9.58 0.58
C THR A 118 7.43 9.73 -0.45
N ALA A 119 8.53 8.99 -0.26
CA ALA A 119 9.66 8.98 -1.19
C ALA A 119 9.29 8.35 -2.55
N ASP A 120 8.42 7.33 -2.56
CA ASP A 120 7.94 6.72 -3.80
C ASP A 120 7.06 7.68 -4.58
N VAL A 121 6.14 8.35 -3.89
CA VAL A 121 5.25 9.36 -4.49
C VAL A 121 6.06 10.54 -5.04
N GLN A 122 7.10 11.00 -4.31
CA GLN A 122 7.96 12.08 -4.81
C GLN A 122 8.76 11.65 -6.05
N ARG A 123 9.32 10.44 -6.05
CA ARG A 123 10.00 9.87 -7.23
C ARG A 123 9.04 9.72 -8.42
N PHE A 124 7.82 9.32 -8.16
CA PHE A 124 6.76 9.26 -9.15
C PHE A 124 6.51 10.62 -9.80
N TYR A 125 6.30 11.70 -9.03
CA TYR A 125 6.09 13.04 -9.60
C TYR A 125 7.27 13.51 -10.44
N ASN A 126 8.49 13.22 -10.04
CA ASN A 126 9.69 13.57 -10.81
C ASN A 126 9.73 12.82 -12.16
N ARG A 127 9.33 11.55 -12.17
CA ARG A 127 9.28 10.74 -13.40
C ARG A 127 8.12 11.15 -14.31
N VAL A 128 6.92 11.28 -13.77
CA VAL A 128 5.74 11.62 -14.57
C VAL A 128 5.86 13.00 -15.19
N LYS A 129 6.55 13.94 -14.54
CA LYS A 129 6.86 15.23 -15.14
C LYS A 129 7.70 15.08 -16.40
N LYS A 130 8.73 14.24 -16.39
CA LYS A 130 9.69 14.06 -17.51
C LYS A 130 9.15 13.16 -18.62
N GLU A 131 8.40 12.12 -18.28
CA GLU A 131 8.07 10.99 -19.16
C GLU A 131 6.57 10.69 -19.23
N GLY A 132 5.72 11.57 -18.69
CA GLY A 132 4.30 11.27 -18.46
C GLY A 132 3.43 11.34 -19.70
N ARG A 133 3.89 11.84 -20.84
CA ARG A 133 3.13 11.83 -22.08
C ARG A 133 3.16 10.44 -22.73
N ALA A 134 2.02 10.00 -23.25
CA ALA A 134 1.93 8.79 -24.05
C ALA A 134 2.54 8.96 -25.44
N LYS A 135 2.41 10.18 -26.02
CA LYS A 135 2.98 10.55 -27.31
C LYS A 135 3.87 11.80 -27.15
N PRO A 136 5.02 11.88 -27.85
CA PRO A 136 5.90 13.03 -27.74
C PRO A 136 5.24 14.28 -28.35
N HIS A 137 5.43 15.41 -27.70
CA HIS A 137 5.03 16.71 -28.23
C HIS A 137 6.19 17.32 -29.03
N PRO A 138 5.96 17.99 -30.14
CA PRO A 138 7.04 18.52 -31.00
C PRO A 138 8.09 19.39 -30.29
N ILE A 139 7.66 20.17 -29.27
CA ILE A 139 8.54 21.10 -28.55
C ILE A 139 9.02 20.52 -27.21
N SER A 140 8.14 19.87 -26.44
CA SER A 140 8.44 19.41 -25.06
C SER A 140 8.66 17.90 -24.91
N GLY A 141 8.67 17.16 -26.01
CA GLY A 141 8.86 15.71 -25.99
C GLY A 141 7.84 15.00 -25.10
N TYR A 142 8.30 14.17 -24.19
CA TYR A 142 7.46 13.42 -23.24
C TYR A 142 7.13 14.18 -21.95
N GLU A 143 7.61 15.42 -21.80
CA GLU A 143 7.42 16.21 -20.58
C GLU A 143 5.95 16.66 -20.44
N LEU A 144 5.40 16.47 -19.23
CA LEU A 144 4.09 16.99 -18.87
C LEU A 144 4.17 18.44 -18.40
N SER A 145 3.14 19.23 -18.77
CA SER A 145 2.99 20.58 -18.24
C SER A 145 2.81 20.58 -16.71
N LYS A 146 3.21 21.66 -16.05
CA LYS A 146 3.00 21.84 -14.61
C LYS A 146 1.54 21.67 -14.20
N THR A 147 0.60 22.17 -15.03
CA THR A 147 -0.84 22.05 -14.81
C THR A 147 -1.29 20.59 -14.83
N MET A 148 -0.75 19.77 -15.74
CA MET A 148 -1.10 18.35 -15.82
C MET A 148 -0.54 17.57 -14.65
N VAL A 149 0.69 17.83 -14.24
CA VAL A 149 1.27 17.22 -13.03
C VAL A 149 0.42 17.57 -11.79
N ARG A 150 -0.08 18.81 -11.69
CA ARG A 150 -0.97 19.20 -10.60
C ARG A 150 -2.30 18.44 -10.64
N LYS A 151 -2.89 18.22 -11.81
CA LYS A 151 -4.11 17.40 -11.94
C LYS A 151 -3.86 15.94 -11.49
N VAL A 152 -2.75 15.36 -11.91
CA VAL A 152 -2.32 14.00 -11.48
C VAL A 152 -2.15 13.95 -9.96
N HIS A 153 -1.53 14.98 -9.37
CA HIS A 153 -1.38 15.09 -7.92
C HIS A 153 -2.75 15.14 -7.21
N MET A 154 -3.66 15.99 -7.68
CA MET A 154 -5.00 16.11 -7.07
C MET A 154 -5.78 14.80 -7.12
N LEU A 155 -5.75 14.09 -8.24
CA LEU A 155 -6.41 12.80 -8.39
C LEU A 155 -5.82 11.76 -7.43
N LEU A 156 -4.48 11.61 -7.43
CA LEU A 156 -3.81 10.66 -6.56
C LEU A 156 -4.03 10.98 -5.08
N HIS A 157 -4.00 12.26 -4.71
CA HIS A 157 -4.24 12.69 -3.33
C HIS A 157 -5.66 12.33 -2.88
N GLN A 158 -6.70 12.63 -3.69
CA GLN A 158 -8.08 12.27 -3.38
C GLN A 158 -8.26 10.76 -3.20
N ALA A 159 -7.68 9.95 -4.09
CA ALA A 159 -7.76 8.50 -4.00
C ALA A 159 -7.06 7.96 -2.74
N LEU A 160 -5.88 8.50 -2.40
CA LEU A 160 -5.14 8.08 -1.20
C LEU A 160 -5.79 8.57 0.09
N ASP A 161 -6.44 9.72 0.11
CA ASP A 161 -7.21 10.19 1.27
C ASP A 161 -8.36 9.25 1.61
N VAL A 162 -9.01 8.68 0.59
CA VAL A 162 -10.05 7.67 0.80
C VAL A 162 -9.42 6.35 1.26
N ALA A 163 -8.30 5.93 0.66
CA ALA A 163 -7.58 4.73 1.07
C ALA A 163 -7.19 4.76 2.57
N VAL A 164 -6.72 5.91 3.06
CA VAL A 164 -6.41 6.10 4.49
C VAL A 164 -7.65 5.96 5.37
N LYS A 165 -8.81 6.45 4.93
CA LYS A 165 -10.08 6.30 5.66
C LYS A 165 -10.54 4.84 5.69
N GLU A 166 -10.32 4.10 4.60
CA GLU A 166 -10.59 2.66 4.48
C GLU A 166 -9.52 1.79 5.15
N ARG A 167 -8.47 2.41 5.71
CA ARG A 167 -7.35 1.71 6.40
C ARG A 167 -6.56 0.74 5.51
N LEU A 168 -6.41 1.08 4.22
CA LEU A 168 -5.63 0.32 3.24
C LEU A 168 -4.12 0.58 3.35
#